data_a5aa4f90c388b5510647f395a0535b26
#
_entry.id   a5aa4f90c388b5510647f395a0535b26
#
_cell.length_a   1.000
_cell.length_b   1.000
_cell.length_c   1.000
_cell.angle_alpha   90.00
_cell.angle_beta   90.00
_cell.angle_gamma   90.00
#
_symmetry.space_group_name_H-M   'P 1'
#
loop_
_entity.id
_entity.type
_entity.pdbx_description
1 polymer ?
#
loop_
_entity_poly.entity_id
_entity_poly.type
_entity_poly.pdbx_seq_one_letter_code
_entity_poly.pdbx_strand_id
1 'polypeptide(L)'
;VLKLFAMYPAVYFSSKWNMFDFVVVAASLFGLFSGGSGEVSLLRIFRLARLFRIFRRLKGLMLLLKTFMASIPALINIGALLLLICFVYAILGVNLFGKIKAGENITDHANFRTFGSAMLTLLRMSTGEAWNGIMYDCMINQDCDSSSDCARGECCGTQVAPLYFISFVVIGSFVVLNLLIAVVLDNFSMAKDEAEKGITSDDLRVFRKTWSRFDPQGIGFVKAKEAGNLILYMSPPMGLEGTNPS
;
A
#
# COMPACT_ATOMS: atom_id res chain seq x y z
N VAL A 1 -19.23 -21.97 7.73
CA VAL A 1 -19.67 -22.89 8.79
C VAL A 1 -19.45 -24.34 8.38
N LEU A 2 -20.04 -24.85 7.27
CA LEU A 2 -19.89 -26.25 6.82
C LEU A 2 -18.43 -26.69 6.68
N LYS A 3 -17.56 -25.79 6.18
CA LYS A 3 -16.13 -26.09 5.99
C LYS A 3 -15.36 -26.25 7.32
N LEU A 4 -15.83 -25.59 8.38
CA LEU A 4 -15.27 -25.71 9.74
C LEU A 4 -15.58 -27.09 10.35
N PHE A 5 -16.78 -27.62 10.07
CA PHE A 5 -17.17 -28.95 10.52
C PHE A 5 -16.54 -30.09 9.71
N ALA A 6 -16.26 -29.84 8.42
CA ALA A 6 -15.69 -30.82 7.51
C ALA A 6 -14.16 -30.97 7.64
N MET A 7 -13.47 -29.98 8.22
CA MET A 7 -12.01 -29.97 8.38
C MET A 7 -11.66 -29.85 9.85
N TYR A 8 -10.59 -30.53 10.29
CA TYR A 8 -10.06 -30.35 11.64
C TYR A 8 -9.73 -28.87 11.88
N PRO A 9 -10.07 -28.29 13.07
CA PRO A 9 -9.86 -26.86 13.35
C PRO A 9 -8.42 -26.39 13.10
N ALA A 10 -7.42 -27.19 13.45
CA ALA A 10 -6.02 -26.87 13.23
C ALA A 10 -5.70 -26.70 11.72
N VAL A 11 -6.25 -27.55 10.86
CA VAL A 11 -6.07 -27.47 9.40
C VAL A 11 -6.85 -26.31 8.80
N TYR A 12 -8.01 -25.99 9.36
CA TYR A 12 -8.81 -24.86 8.91
C TYR A 12 -8.09 -23.52 9.16
N PHE A 13 -7.55 -23.31 10.37
CA PHE A 13 -6.86 -22.09 10.77
C PHE A 13 -5.43 -21.97 10.23
N SER A 14 -4.83 -23.02 9.71
CA SER A 14 -3.52 -22.94 9.03
C SER A 14 -3.57 -22.11 7.73
N SER A 15 -4.73 -21.98 7.12
CA SER A 15 -4.93 -21.17 5.90
C SER A 15 -5.35 -19.75 6.26
N LYS A 16 -4.53 -18.74 5.88
CA LYS A 16 -4.82 -17.30 6.05
C LYS A 16 -6.19 -16.89 5.48
N TRP A 17 -6.61 -17.50 4.37
CA TRP A 17 -7.90 -17.23 3.75
C TRP A 17 -9.08 -17.80 4.54
N ASN A 18 -8.95 -18.95 5.14
CA ASN A 18 -10.00 -19.51 6.00
C ASN A 18 -10.13 -18.70 7.29
N MET A 19 -9.01 -18.20 7.84
CA MET A 19 -9.00 -17.30 9.00
C MET A 19 -9.70 -15.98 8.67
N PHE A 20 -9.42 -15.37 7.51
CA PHE A 20 -10.13 -14.18 7.05
C PHE A 20 -11.64 -14.44 6.93
N ASP A 21 -12.05 -15.55 6.29
CA ASP A 21 -13.45 -15.93 6.16
C ASP A 21 -14.13 -16.10 7.53
N PHE A 22 -13.42 -16.68 8.50
CA PHE A 22 -13.91 -16.86 9.86
C PHE A 22 -14.13 -15.52 10.57
N VAL A 23 -13.15 -14.61 10.52
CA VAL A 23 -13.22 -13.27 11.15
C VAL A 23 -14.41 -12.47 10.56
N VAL A 24 -14.57 -12.48 9.24
CA VAL A 24 -15.67 -11.76 8.57
C VAL A 24 -17.04 -12.31 8.96
N VAL A 25 -17.17 -13.64 9.12
CA VAL A 25 -18.41 -14.27 9.56
C VAL A 25 -18.69 -13.99 11.02
N ALA A 26 -17.67 -14.12 11.88
CA ALA A 26 -17.78 -13.86 13.34
C ALA A 26 -18.17 -12.39 13.60
N ALA A 27 -17.51 -11.43 12.95
CA ALA A 27 -17.85 -10.01 13.04
C ALA A 27 -19.28 -9.73 12.55
N SER A 28 -19.74 -10.44 11.51
CA SER A 28 -21.12 -10.28 11.01
C SER A 28 -22.16 -10.85 11.97
N LEU A 29 -21.86 -11.94 12.65
CA LEU A 29 -22.74 -12.52 13.69
C LEU A 29 -22.77 -11.63 14.93
N PHE A 30 -21.62 -11.17 15.39
CA PHE A 30 -21.53 -10.24 16.52
C PHE A 30 -22.38 -8.98 16.27
N GLY A 31 -22.35 -8.45 15.04
CA GLY A 31 -23.17 -7.30 14.68
C GLY A 31 -24.69 -7.55 14.66
N LEU A 32 -25.13 -8.80 14.52
CA LEU A 32 -26.54 -9.16 14.64
C LEU A 32 -27.00 -9.21 16.13
N PHE A 33 -26.09 -9.57 17.02
CA PHE A 33 -26.38 -9.67 18.47
C PHE A 33 -26.18 -8.35 19.21
N SER A 34 -25.38 -7.42 18.71
CA SER A 34 -24.99 -6.16 19.35
C SER A 34 -26.02 -5.03 19.23
N GLY A 35 -27.28 -5.31 18.90
CA GLY A 35 -28.46 -4.45 19.09
C GLY A 35 -28.28 -2.93 18.98
N GLY A 36 -27.84 -2.39 17.86
CA GLY A 36 -28.36 -1.09 17.40
C GLY A 36 -27.72 0.20 17.91
N SER A 37 -26.64 0.25 18.64
CA SER A 37 -25.98 1.51 19.03
C SER A 37 -24.73 1.78 18.20
N GLY A 38 -24.69 2.96 17.53
CA GLY A 38 -23.52 3.69 16.96
C GLY A 38 -22.44 2.94 16.16
N GLU A 39 -22.06 1.74 16.53
CA GLU A 39 -21.00 0.92 15.90
C GLU A 39 -21.44 0.18 14.62
N VAL A 40 -22.69 0.35 14.22
CA VAL A 40 -23.29 -0.31 13.02
C VAL A 40 -22.53 0.04 11.74
N SER A 41 -21.88 1.19 11.65
CA SER A 41 -21.12 1.60 10.46
C SER A 41 -19.90 0.71 10.22
N LEU A 42 -19.15 0.34 11.26
CA LEU A 42 -17.99 -0.56 11.14
C LEU A 42 -18.43 -1.96 10.70
N LEU A 43 -19.55 -2.45 11.22
CA LEU A 43 -20.10 -3.75 10.85
C LEU A 43 -20.57 -3.84 9.39
N ARG A 44 -20.99 -2.71 8.79
CA ARG A 44 -21.27 -2.64 7.35
C ARG A 44 -20.02 -2.88 6.51
N ILE A 45 -18.85 -2.35 6.95
CA ILE A 45 -17.57 -2.56 6.25
C ILE A 45 -17.22 -4.05 6.21
N PHE A 46 -17.44 -4.80 7.29
CA PHE A 46 -17.21 -6.25 7.30
C PHE A 46 -18.12 -7.03 6.33
N ARG A 47 -19.33 -6.50 6.04
CA ARG A 47 -20.17 -7.10 4.97
C ARG A 47 -19.55 -6.91 3.59
N LEU A 48 -18.97 -5.72 3.33
CA LEU A 48 -18.25 -5.45 2.08
C LEU A 48 -16.97 -6.28 1.97
N ALA A 49 -16.32 -6.59 3.10
CA ALA A 49 -15.14 -7.46 3.12
C ALA A 49 -15.41 -8.85 2.50
N ARG A 50 -16.67 -9.30 2.45
CA ARG A 50 -17.02 -10.56 1.76
C ARG A 50 -16.74 -10.51 0.26
N LEU A 51 -16.75 -9.31 -0.35
CA LEU A 51 -16.41 -9.15 -1.77
C LEU A 51 -14.95 -9.53 -2.07
N PHE A 52 -14.06 -9.41 -1.07
CA PHE A 52 -12.67 -9.87 -1.23
C PHE A 52 -12.52 -11.36 -1.53
N ARG A 53 -13.58 -12.17 -1.29
CA ARG A 53 -13.60 -13.57 -1.75
C ARG A 53 -13.53 -13.72 -3.26
N ILE A 54 -14.04 -12.73 -4.01
CA ILE A 54 -14.02 -12.73 -5.47
C ILE A 54 -12.58 -12.67 -5.96
N PHE A 55 -11.71 -11.90 -5.28
CA PHE A 55 -10.29 -11.76 -5.63
C PHE A 55 -9.55 -13.08 -5.62
N ARG A 56 -9.92 -14.00 -4.73
CA ARG A 56 -9.35 -15.35 -4.68
C ARG A 56 -9.62 -16.18 -5.94
N ARG A 57 -10.72 -15.90 -6.65
CA ARG A 57 -11.07 -16.61 -7.89
C ARG A 57 -10.39 -16.03 -9.12
N LEU A 58 -9.95 -14.78 -9.03
CA LEU A 58 -9.31 -14.04 -10.12
C LEU A 58 -7.79 -14.19 -10.02
N LYS A 59 -7.23 -15.20 -10.70
CA LYS A 59 -5.77 -15.50 -10.64
C LYS A 59 -4.92 -14.31 -11.05
N GLY A 60 -5.32 -13.57 -12.10
CA GLY A 60 -4.60 -12.37 -12.55
C GLY A 60 -4.57 -11.26 -11.50
N LEU A 61 -5.69 -10.99 -10.82
CA LEU A 61 -5.76 -9.99 -9.76
C LEU A 61 -4.90 -10.39 -8.54
N MET A 62 -4.88 -11.67 -8.19
CA MET A 62 -4.00 -12.17 -7.13
C MET A 62 -2.52 -12.04 -7.46
N LEU A 63 -2.14 -12.19 -8.73
CA LEU A 63 -0.78 -11.96 -9.18
C LEU A 63 -0.41 -10.48 -9.01
N LEU A 64 -1.26 -9.56 -9.49
CA LEU A 64 -1.06 -8.11 -9.32
C LEU A 64 -0.95 -7.71 -7.84
N LEU A 65 -1.81 -8.24 -6.97
CA LEU A 65 -1.73 -7.98 -5.53
C LEU A 65 -0.43 -8.50 -4.91
N LYS A 66 0.04 -9.69 -5.30
CA LYS A 66 1.33 -10.22 -4.84
C LYS A 66 2.49 -9.35 -5.28
N THR A 67 2.51 -8.92 -6.53
CA THR A 67 3.54 -8.01 -7.07
C THR A 67 3.53 -6.68 -6.33
N PHE A 68 2.34 -6.09 -6.13
CA PHE A 68 2.20 -4.87 -5.35
C PHE A 68 2.74 -5.02 -3.91
N MET A 69 2.37 -6.11 -3.22
CA MET A 69 2.87 -6.39 -1.86
C MET A 69 4.39 -6.60 -1.81
N ALA A 70 4.97 -7.17 -2.86
CA ALA A 70 6.42 -7.34 -2.97
C ALA A 70 7.16 -6.00 -3.15
N SER A 71 6.52 -5.00 -3.76
CA SER A 71 7.08 -3.65 -3.95
C SER A 71 6.98 -2.75 -2.70
N ILE A 72 6.13 -3.08 -1.72
CA ILE A 72 5.93 -2.27 -0.50
C ILE A 72 7.23 -1.99 0.27
N PRO A 73 8.16 -2.96 0.48
CA PRO A 73 9.39 -2.69 1.22
C PRO A 73 10.24 -1.59 0.60
N ALA A 74 10.31 -1.50 -0.73
CA ALA A 74 11.02 -0.42 -1.42
C ALA A 74 10.33 0.94 -1.19
N LEU A 75 9.00 0.96 -1.13
CA LEU A 75 8.19 2.16 -0.92
C LEU A 75 8.27 2.68 0.52
N ILE A 76 8.49 1.82 1.52
CA ILE A 76 8.54 2.20 2.94
C ILE A 76 9.67 3.20 3.20
N ASN A 77 10.86 2.99 2.64
CA ASN A 77 11.99 3.88 2.87
C ASN A 77 11.75 5.30 2.36
N ILE A 78 11.18 5.42 1.17
CA ILE A 78 10.87 6.72 0.56
C ILE A 78 9.66 7.36 1.24
N GLY A 79 8.66 6.56 1.58
CA GLY A 79 7.50 7.00 2.37
C GLY A 79 7.91 7.52 3.75
N ALA A 80 8.85 6.87 4.42
CA ALA A 80 9.41 7.32 5.69
C ALA A 80 10.14 8.66 5.57
N LEU A 81 10.87 8.89 4.47
CA LEU A 81 11.48 10.18 4.18
C LEU A 81 10.42 11.28 3.99
N LEU A 82 9.35 11.00 3.25
CA LEU A 82 8.24 11.94 3.09
C LEU A 82 7.58 12.28 4.44
N LEU A 83 7.33 11.25 5.27
CA LEU A 83 6.77 11.47 6.60
C LEU A 83 7.70 12.29 7.50
N LEU A 84 9.03 12.09 7.41
CA LEU A 84 10.01 12.89 8.14
C LEU A 84 9.97 14.37 7.70
N ILE A 85 9.89 14.61 6.40
CA ILE A 85 9.74 15.99 5.87
C ILE A 85 8.43 16.60 6.37
N CYS A 86 7.30 15.90 6.25
CA CYS A 86 6.03 16.35 6.78
C CYS A 86 6.09 16.63 8.29
N PHE A 87 6.79 15.81 9.06
CA PHE A 87 6.98 15.99 10.50
C PHE A 87 7.69 17.29 10.83
N VAL A 88 8.82 17.57 10.17
CA VAL A 88 9.59 18.81 10.38
C VAL A 88 8.77 20.01 9.97
N TYR A 89 8.15 19.97 8.80
CA TYR A 89 7.30 21.07 8.32
C TYR A 89 6.03 21.24 9.16
N ALA A 90 5.46 20.16 9.73
CA ALA A 90 4.32 20.27 10.64
C ALA A 90 4.67 21.07 11.91
N ILE A 91 5.83 20.80 12.51
CA ILE A 91 6.30 21.57 13.68
C ILE A 91 6.50 23.05 13.32
N LEU A 92 7.17 23.31 12.20
CA LEU A 92 7.36 24.70 11.72
C LEU A 92 6.01 25.37 11.39
N GLY A 93 5.10 24.63 10.73
CA GLY A 93 3.78 25.12 10.34
C GLY A 93 2.90 25.47 11.54
N VAL A 94 2.89 24.64 12.58
CA VAL A 94 2.16 24.95 13.84
C VAL A 94 2.70 26.24 14.49
N ASN A 95 4.02 26.41 14.49
CA ASN A 95 4.62 27.62 15.07
C ASN A 95 4.34 28.89 14.25
N LEU A 96 4.35 28.78 12.92
CA LEU A 96 4.20 29.93 12.04
C LEU A 96 2.73 30.30 11.77
N PHE A 97 1.87 29.28 11.64
CA PHE A 97 0.51 29.43 11.12
C PHE A 97 -0.59 28.93 12.09
N GLY A 98 -0.21 28.48 13.29
CA GLY A 98 -1.16 27.89 14.25
C GLY A 98 -2.28 28.83 14.72
N LYS A 99 -2.06 30.13 14.64
CA LYS A 99 -3.02 31.15 15.09
C LYS A 99 -3.80 31.82 13.93
N ILE A 100 -3.56 31.39 12.69
CA ILE A 100 -4.21 32.00 11.52
C ILE A 100 -5.70 31.72 11.52
N LYS A 101 -6.49 32.77 11.22
CA LYS A 101 -7.95 32.71 11.09
C LYS A 101 -8.35 31.77 9.94
N ALA A 102 -9.49 31.12 10.07
CA ALA A 102 -10.07 30.33 8.98
C ALA A 102 -10.34 31.22 7.75
N GLY A 103 -9.92 30.73 6.58
CA GLY A 103 -10.11 31.34 5.28
C GLY A 103 -10.93 30.44 4.36
N GLU A 104 -10.73 30.58 3.06
CA GLU A 104 -11.40 29.71 2.08
C GLU A 104 -10.82 28.30 2.07
N ASN A 105 -9.51 28.16 2.26
CA ASN A 105 -8.78 26.89 2.19
C ASN A 105 -8.36 26.38 3.58
N ILE A 106 -8.12 27.29 4.53
CA ILE A 106 -7.89 26.95 5.94
C ILE A 106 -9.24 26.78 6.62
N THR A 107 -9.56 25.52 6.91
CA THR A 107 -10.82 25.10 7.52
C THR A 107 -10.59 24.41 8.86
N ASP A 108 -11.65 24.00 9.54
CA ASP A 108 -11.52 23.22 10.79
C ASP A 108 -10.83 21.86 10.60
N HIS A 109 -10.83 21.31 9.37
CA HIS A 109 -10.19 20.03 9.04
C HIS A 109 -8.80 20.20 8.38
N ALA A 110 -8.53 21.31 7.75
CA ALA A 110 -7.25 21.62 7.10
C ALA A 110 -6.67 22.90 7.71
N ASN A 111 -5.85 22.77 8.73
CA ASN A 111 -5.26 23.90 9.46
C ASN A 111 -3.94 23.49 10.14
N PHE A 112 -3.26 24.47 10.73
CA PHE A 112 -2.02 24.30 11.46
C PHE A 112 -2.16 24.49 12.98
N ARG A 113 -3.39 24.44 13.53
CA ARG A 113 -3.65 24.65 14.96
C ARG A 113 -3.04 23.58 15.86
N THR A 114 -3.00 22.35 15.38
CA THR A 114 -2.40 21.21 16.10
C THR A 114 -1.42 20.48 15.19
N PHE A 115 -0.50 19.73 15.78
CA PHE A 115 0.44 18.91 15.03
C PHE A 115 -0.28 17.89 14.12
N GLY A 116 -1.34 17.25 14.61
CA GLY A 116 -2.11 16.26 13.85
C GLY A 116 -2.80 16.86 12.62
N SER A 117 -3.46 18.02 12.78
CA SER A 117 -4.09 18.73 11.66
C SER A 117 -3.07 19.26 10.67
N ALA A 118 -1.94 19.78 11.15
CA ALA A 118 -0.84 20.21 10.28
C ALA A 118 -0.25 19.06 9.46
N MET A 119 -0.03 17.90 10.08
CA MET A 119 0.46 16.70 9.40
C MET A 119 -0.50 16.24 8.29
N LEU A 120 -1.80 16.19 8.57
CA LEU A 120 -2.82 15.82 7.57
C LEU A 120 -2.88 16.84 6.43
N THR A 121 -2.80 18.13 6.75
CA THR A 121 -2.77 19.20 5.76
C THR A 121 -1.54 19.10 4.85
N LEU A 122 -0.36 18.83 5.42
CA LEU A 122 0.88 18.62 4.66
C LEU A 122 0.84 17.35 3.81
N LEU A 123 0.30 16.26 4.32
CA LEU A 123 0.08 15.03 3.53
C LEU A 123 -0.84 15.29 2.35
N ARG A 124 -1.92 16.05 2.54
CA ARG A 124 -2.78 16.49 1.44
C ARG A 124 -2.02 17.34 0.42
N MET A 125 -1.25 18.31 0.88
CA MET A 125 -0.45 19.18 -0.01
C MET A 125 0.68 18.41 -0.73
N SER A 126 1.20 17.33 -0.15
CA SER A 126 2.22 16.51 -0.82
C SER A 126 1.70 15.83 -2.10
N THR A 127 0.39 15.67 -2.23
CA THR A 127 -0.28 15.19 -3.47
C THR A 127 -0.50 16.31 -4.50
N GLY A 128 -0.10 17.55 -4.19
CA GLY A 128 -0.30 18.71 -5.05
C GLY A 128 -1.66 19.39 -4.88
N GLU A 129 -2.50 18.95 -3.93
CA GLU A 129 -3.85 19.47 -3.74
C GLU A 129 -3.87 20.73 -2.87
N ALA A 130 -4.52 21.78 -3.36
CA ALA A 130 -4.88 23.03 -2.67
C ALA A 130 -3.71 23.79 -1.99
N TRP A 131 -2.44 23.44 -2.26
CA TRP A 131 -1.28 24.05 -1.57
C TRP A 131 -1.18 25.56 -1.76
N ASN A 132 -1.50 26.05 -2.96
CA ASN A 132 -1.44 27.48 -3.27
C ASN A 132 -2.54 28.27 -2.54
N GLY A 133 -3.76 27.72 -2.47
CA GLY A 133 -4.86 28.36 -1.74
C GLY A 133 -4.57 28.48 -0.24
N ILE A 134 -4.04 27.40 0.37
CA ILE A 134 -3.62 27.41 1.77
C ILE A 134 -2.47 28.39 1.98
N MET A 135 -1.53 28.49 1.03
CA MET A 135 -0.46 29.48 1.07
C MET A 135 -1.01 30.89 1.08
N TYR A 136 -1.97 31.22 0.20
CA TYR A 136 -2.58 32.56 0.15
C TYR A 136 -3.34 32.88 1.43
N ASP A 137 -4.06 31.95 2.02
CA ASP A 137 -4.72 32.15 3.30
C ASP A 137 -3.71 32.37 4.45
N CYS A 138 -2.48 31.85 4.34
CA CYS A 138 -1.40 32.05 5.30
C CYS A 138 -0.56 33.31 5.07
N MET A 139 -0.72 33.99 3.93
CA MET A 139 -0.05 35.26 3.65
C MET A 139 -0.73 36.38 4.40
N ILE A 140 -0.02 37.50 4.52
CA ILE A 140 -0.60 38.72 5.12
C ILE A 140 -1.78 39.18 4.27
N ASN A 141 -2.97 39.17 4.86
CA ASN A 141 -4.17 39.75 4.27
C ASN A 141 -4.45 41.15 4.86
N GLN A 142 -4.71 42.13 3.99
CA GLN A 142 -4.96 43.50 4.40
C GLN A 142 -6.28 43.68 5.17
N ASP A 143 -7.22 42.76 5.02
CA ASP A 143 -8.53 42.75 5.69
C ASP A 143 -8.53 42.00 7.05
N CYS A 144 -7.37 41.93 7.65
CA CYS A 144 -7.19 41.28 8.94
C CYS A 144 -7.72 42.19 10.06
N ASP A 145 -8.97 41.97 10.45
CA ASP A 145 -9.56 42.64 11.60
C ASP A 145 -8.80 42.31 12.87
N SER A 146 -8.32 43.32 13.55
CA SER A 146 -7.77 43.25 14.90
C SER A 146 -8.90 43.00 15.91
N SER A 147 -9.53 41.82 15.82
CA SER A 147 -10.45 41.34 16.84
C SER A 147 -9.68 41.10 18.14
N SER A 148 -10.33 41.27 19.27
CA SER A 148 -9.77 41.25 20.63
C SER A 148 -8.92 40.01 20.97
N ASP A 149 -9.04 38.92 20.22
CA ASP A 149 -8.28 37.66 20.38
C ASP A 149 -6.99 37.62 19.54
N CYS A 150 -6.80 38.52 18.60
CA CYS A 150 -5.63 38.64 17.73
C CYS A 150 -4.77 39.87 18.09
N ALA A 151 -4.36 39.96 19.36
CA ALA A 151 -3.47 41.00 19.80
C ALA A 151 -2.16 40.95 18.98
N ARG A 152 -1.83 42.05 18.27
CA ARG A 152 -0.61 42.29 17.50
C ARG A 152 -0.50 41.65 16.10
N GLY A 153 -1.60 41.38 15.40
CA GLY A 153 -1.52 40.90 14.01
C GLY A 153 -1.06 39.45 13.84
N GLU A 154 -0.99 38.68 14.91
CA GLU A 154 -0.55 37.29 14.88
C GLU A 154 -1.49 36.36 14.09
N CYS A 155 -2.75 36.76 13.90
CA CYS A 155 -3.75 35.99 13.14
C CYS A 155 -3.79 36.33 11.65
N CYS A 156 -3.00 37.32 11.22
CA CYS A 156 -3.09 37.91 9.90
C CYS A 156 -2.18 37.25 8.86
N GLY A 157 -1.53 36.15 9.21
CA GLY A 157 -0.57 35.49 8.33
C GLY A 157 0.84 36.12 8.39
N THR A 158 1.72 35.62 7.54
CA THR A 158 3.13 36.03 7.54
C THR A 158 3.71 36.09 6.14
N GLN A 159 4.66 37.04 5.92
CA GLN A 159 5.40 37.12 4.65
C GLN A 159 6.29 35.91 4.37
N VAL A 160 6.55 35.08 5.37
CA VAL A 160 7.35 33.83 5.22
C VAL A 160 6.51 32.70 4.59
N ALA A 161 5.19 32.84 4.52
CA ALA A 161 4.32 31.78 3.98
C ALA A 161 4.75 31.29 2.58
N PRO A 162 5.01 32.13 1.57
CA PRO A 162 5.43 31.67 0.26
C PRO A 162 6.71 30.80 0.31
N LEU A 163 7.70 31.23 1.09
CA LEU A 163 8.95 30.48 1.23
C LEU A 163 8.70 29.08 1.85
N TYR A 164 7.89 29.01 2.91
CA TYR A 164 7.53 27.77 3.56
C TYR A 164 6.79 26.82 2.61
N PHE A 165 5.72 27.28 1.97
CA PHE A 165 4.89 26.40 1.12
C PHE A 165 5.60 26.01 -0.17
N ILE A 166 6.31 26.93 -0.84
CA ILE A 166 7.05 26.63 -2.06
C ILE A 166 8.17 25.63 -1.77
N SER A 167 8.94 25.83 -0.69
CA SER A 167 10.01 24.89 -0.31
C SER A 167 9.45 23.51 0.02
N PHE A 168 8.31 23.42 0.73
CA PHE A 168 7.64 22.17 1.01
C PHE A 168 7.21 21.44 -0.27
N VAL A 169 6.55 22.16 -1.19
CA VAL A 169 6.05 21.56 -2.45
C VAL A 169 7.21 21.09 -3.32
N VAL A 170 8.28 21.88 -3.45
CA VAL A 170 9.46 21.50 -4.24
C VAL A 170 10.11 20.24 -3.68
N ILE A 171 10.38 20.21 -2.36
CA ILE A 171 11.00 19.05 -1.70
C ILE A 171 10.05 17.85 -1.73
N GLY A 172 8.77 18.04 -1.40
CA GLY A 172 7.76 17.00 -1.39
C GLY A 172 7.53 16.41 -2.78
N SER A 173 7.42 17.24 -3.82
CA SER A 173 7.29 16.79 -5.20
C SER A 173 8.50 15.99 -5.67
N PHE A 174 9.72 16.41 -5.29
CA PHE A 174 10.95 15.66 -5.61
C PHE A 174 10.94 14.29 -4.98
N VAL A 175 10.51 14.15 -3.72
CA VAL A 175 10.42 12.87 -3.03
C VAL A 175 9.33 11.98 -3.66
N VAL A 176 8.14 12.55 -3.96
CA VAL A 176 7.06 11.82 -4.62
C VAL A 176 7.46 11.34 -6.01
N LEU A 177 8.18 12.18 -6.78
CA LEU A 177 8.68 11.80 -8.09
C LEU A 177 9.69 10.64 -8.00
N ASN A 178 10.62 10.69 -7.04
CA ASN A 178 11.55 9.60 -6.79
C ASN A 178 10.83 8.30 -6.38
N LEU A 179 9.76 8.40 -5.59
CA LEU A 179 8.89 7.27 -5.26
C LEU A 179 8.28 6.65 -6.52
N LEU A 180 7.72 7.48 -7.40
CA LEU A 180 7.11 7.04 -8.65
C LEU A 180 8.14 6.31 -9.53
N ILE A 181 9.32 6.91 -9.71
CA ILE A 181 10.41 6.33 -10.51
C ILE A 181 10.86 4.98 -9.92
N ALA A 182 11.04 4.89 -8.60
CA ALA A 182 11.43 3.65 -7.94
C ALA A 182 10.42 2.53 -8.19
N VAL A 183 9.11 2.82 -8.05
CA VAL A 183 8.03 1.83 -8.32
C VAL A 183 8.03 1.39 -9.77
N VAL A 184 8.18 2.33 -10.70
CA VAL A 184 8.19 2.03 -12.14
C VAL A 184 9.40 1.18 -12.50
N LEU A 185 10.61 1.56 -12.03
CA LEU A 185 11.84 0.82 -12.30
C LEU A 185 11.81 -0.59 -11.70
N ASP A 186 11.28 -0.76 -10.49
CA ASP A 186 11.18 -2.07 -9.84
C ASP A 186 10.27 -3.02 -10.64
N ASN A 187 9.12 -2.52 -11.09
CA ASN A 187 8.21 -3.28 -11.95
C ASN A 187 8.83 -3.64 -13.31
N PHE A 188 9.60 -2.71 -13.93
CA PHE A 188 10.31 -2.99 -15.18
C PHE A 188 11.44 -4.00 -14.99
N SER A 189 12.19 -3.90 -13.90
CA SER A 189 13.27 -4.84 -13.58
C SER A 189 12.73 -6.26 -13.41
N MET A 190 11.62 -6.42 -12.68
CA MET A 190 10.98 -7.73 -12.50
C MET A 190 10.49 -8.32 -13.82
N ALA A 191 9.83 -7.50 -14.66
CA ALA A 191 9.35 -7.94 -15.98
C ALA A 191 10.50 -8.32 -16.91
N LYS A 192 11.62 -7.58 -16.86
CA LYS A 192 12.82 -7.86 -17.64
C LYS A 192 13.51 -9.13 -17.16
N ASP A 193 13.66 -9.32 -15.86
CA ASP A 193 14.25 -10.52 -15.28
C ASP A 193 13.45 -11.79 -15.61
N GLU A 194 12.11 -11.72 -15.65
CA GLU A 194 11.27 -12.83 -16.11
C GLU A 194 11.47 -13.11 -17.61
N ALA A 195 11.58 -12.06 -18.43
CA ALA A 195 11.78 -12.19 -19.87
C ALA A 195 13.20 -12.69 -20.23
N GLU A 196 14.24 -12.24 -19.51
CA GLU A 196 15.63 -12.65 -19.77
C GLU A 196 15.95 -14.06 -19.28
N LYS A 197 15.35 -14.49 -18.18
CA LYS A 197 15.64 -15.82 -17.62
C LYS A 197 15.05 -16.97 -18.42
N GLY A 198 14.04 -16.71 -19.26
CA GLY A 198 13.33 -17.75 -20.01
C GLY A 198 12.74 -18.88 -19.14
N ILE A 199 13.02 -18.83 -17.84
CA ILE A 199 12.64 -19.82 -16.83
C ILE A 199 11.99 -19.07 -15.66
N THR A 200 10.73 -19.34 -15.41
CA THR A 200 9.97 -18.73 -14.31
C THR A 200 10.18 -19.46 -12.99
N SER A 201 9.84 -18.80 -11.88
CA SER A 201 9.84 -19.46 -10.56
C SER A 201 8.89 -20.67 -10.52
N ASP A 202 7.85 -20.66 -11.35
CA ASP A 202 6.90 -21.78 -11.47
C ASP A 202 7.52 -22.95 -12.22
N ASP A 203 8.31 -22.69 -13.26
CA ASP A 203 9.05 -23.71 -13.99
C ASP A 203 10.08 -24.40 -13.09
N LEU A 204 10.77 -23.65 -12.25
CA LEU A 204 11.68 -24.21 -11.24
C LEU A 204 10.95 -25.09 -10.22
N ARG A 205 9.72 -24.72 -9.85
CA ARG A 205 8.88 -25.52 -8.95
C ARG A 205 8.44 -26.82 -9.62
N VAL A 206 8.03 -26.75 -10.87
CA VAL A 206 7.68 -27.93 -11.68
C VAL A 206 8.89 -28.82 -11.87
N PHE A 207 10.04 -28.24 -12.22
CA PHE A 207 11.31 -28.94 -12.32
C PHE A 207 11.64 -29.72 -11.03
N ARG A 208 11.64 -29.06 -9.86
CA ARG A 208 11.91 -29.72 -8.57
C ARG A 208 10.95 -30.88 -8.28
N LYS A 209 9.67 -30.70 -8.61
CA LYS A 209 8.65 -31.74 -8.42
C LYS A 209 8.89 -32.94 -9.35
N THR A 210 9.29 -32.69 -10.59
CA THR A 210 9.60 -33.76 -11.55
C THR A 210 10.92 -34.42 -11.19
N TRP A 211 11.96 -33.67 -10.84
CA TRP A 211 13.25 -34.17 -10.38
C TRP A 211 13.11 -35.09 -9.19
N SER A 212 12.31 -34.76 -8.18
CA SER A 212 12.10 -35.58 -6.98
C SER A 212 11.49 -36.95 -7.24
N ARG A 213 10.90 -37.20 -8.43
CA ARG A 213 10.43 -38.50 -8.85
C ARG A 213 11.57 -39.41 -9.30
N PHE A 214 12.64 -38.83 -9.85
CA PHE A 214 13.81 -39.55 -10.37
C PHE A 214 14.95 -39.61 -9.36
N ASP A 215 14.95 -38.71 -8.36
CA ASP A 215 15.86 -38.70 -7.23
C ASP A 215 15.10 -38.62 -5.89
N PRO A 216 14.42 -39.69 -5.48
CA PRO A 216 13.64 -39.70 -4.23
C PRO A 216 14.49 -39.57 -2.97
N GLN A 217 15.79 -39.90 -3.06
CA GLN A 217 16.72 -39.82 -1.93
C GLN A 217 17.43 -38.49 -1.79
N GLY A 218 17.25 -37.56 -2.77
CA GLY A 218 17.86 -36.24 -2.74
C GLY A 218 19.38 -36.23 -2.88
N ILE A 219 19.93 -37.19 -3.62
CA ILE A 219 21.38 -37.37 -3.83
C ILE A 219 21.92 -36.32 -4.79
N GLY A 220 21.05 -35.65 -5.57
CA GLY A 220 21.40 -34.63 -6.56
C GLY A 220 21.84 -35.22 -7.92
N PHE A 221 21.72 -36.52 -8.14
CA PHE A 221 22.13 -37.18 -9.37
C PHE A 221 21.01 -38.11 -9.89
N VAL A 222 20.81 -38.11 -11.21
CA VAL A 222 19.92 -39.02 -11.92
C VAL A 222 20.75 -39.88 -12.84
N LYS A 223 20.41 -41.19 -12.94
CA LYS A 223 21.12 -42.12 -13.82
C LYS A 223 20.99 -41.68 -15.26
N ALA A 224 22.09 -41.75 -16.03
CA ALA A 224 22.10 -41.32 -17.43
C ALA A 224 21.04 -42.00 -18.30
N LYS A 225 20.67 -43.25 -18.01
CA LYS A 225 19.57 -43.98 -18.69
C LYS A 225 18.19 -43.38 -18.45
N GLU A 226 17.99 -42.66 -17.32
CA GLU A 226 16.73 -42.06 -16.94
C GLU A 226 16.65 -40.58 -17.32
N ALA A 227 17.78 -39.97 -17.72
CA ALA A 227 17.84 -38.55 -18.10
C ALA A 227 16.91 -38.22 -19.30
N GLY A 228 16.80 -39.11 -20.28
CA GLY A 228 15.87 -38.93 -21.40
C GLY A 228 14.41 -38.89 -20.94
N ASN A 229 14.03 -39.79 -20.04
CA ASN A 229 12.68 -39.78 -19.49
C ASN A 229 12.40 -38.57 -18.64
N LEU A 230 13.39 -38.07 -17.85
CA LEU A 230 13.27 -36.84 -17.09
C LEU A 230 12.93 -35.67 -17.99
N ILE A 231 13.63 -35.49 -19.13
CA ILE A 231 13.39 -34.41 -20.09
C ILE A 231 11.99 -34.52 -20.72
N LEU A 232 11.52 -35.74 -21.02
CA LEU A 232 10.19 -35.94 -21.57
C LEU A 232 9.05 -35.65 -20.60
N TYR A 233 9.29 -35.78 -19.30
CA TYR A 233 8.32 -35.47 -18.25
C TYR A 233 8.41 -34.02 -17.73
N MET A 234 9.35 -33.23 -18.20
CA MET A 234 9.45 -31.81 -17.85
C MET A 234 8.71 -30.93 -18.87
N SER A 235 7.97 -29.98 -18.35
CA SER A 235 7.28 -29.00 -19.20
C SER A 235 8.26 -28.00 -19.82
N PRO A 236 7.99 -27.47 -21.03
CA PRO A 236 8.75 -26.37 -21.58
C PRO A 236 8.84 -25.17 -20.61
N PRO A 237 9.95 -24.42 -20.56
CA PRO A 237 11.13 -24.46 -21.46
C PRO A 237 12.20 -25.48 -21.06
N MET A 238 12.07 -26.18 -19.93
CA MET A 238 13.11 -27.07 -19.41
C MET A 238 13.04 -28.48 -19.95
N GLY A 239 11.94 -28.88 -20.61
CA GLY A 239 11.73 -30.21 -21.16
C GLY A 239 10.79 -30.22 -22.35
N LEU A 240 10.33 -31.42 -22.71
CA LEU A 240 9.60 -31.68 -23.96
C LEU A 240 8.16 -32.21 -23.71
N GLU A 241 7.62 -32.10 -22.50
CA GLU A 241 6.27 -32.58 -22.18
C GLU A 241 5.24 -31.86 -23.08
N GLY A 242 4.48 -32.62 -23.85
CA GLY A 242 3.45 -32.08 -24.77
C GLY A 242 3.97 -31.55 -26.10
N THR A 243 5.28 -31.55 -26.36
CA THR A 243 5.81 -31.29 -27.70
C THR A 243 5.77 -32.56 -28.51
N ASN A 244 5.01 -32.59 -29.62
CA ASN A 244 5.05 -33.67 -30.58
C ASN A 244 6.44 -33.70 -31.22
N PRO A 245 7.19 -34.80 -31.16
CA PRO A 245 8.39 -34.94 -31.99
C PRO A 245 7.92 -35.08 -33.45
N SER A 246 8.04 -33.99 -34.21
CA SER A 246 7.88 -34.02 -35.66
C SER A 246 9.10 -34.66 -36.29
#